data_240074e212a9083a18b8343b9492ecf8
#
_entry.id   240074e212a9083a18b8343b9492ecf8
#
_cell.length_a   1.000
_cell.length_b   1.000
_cell.length_c   1.000
_cell.angle_alpha   90.00
_cell.angle_beta   90.00
_cell.angle_gamma   90.00
#
_symmetry.space_group_name_H-M   'P 1'
#
loop_
_entity.id
_entity.type
_entity.pdbx_description
1 polymer ?
#
loop_
_entity_poly.entity_id
_entity_poly.type
_entity_poly.pdbx_seq_one_letter_code
_entity_poly.pdbx_strand_id
1 'polypeptide(L)'
;MPHKSQLINHNMFESLEKLTAAVEAACADIAPSYAEYVQLAMAIATDCGEGGRADFHRICSFSPKYQSSHADRLYTNALKNGHGNVHLGTAFHLAQTAGVDIREEKRAKDTKNALDAENAVPPFSHTHAHVSYNANGNGQPDTTDTADCREEKLSGSEPLLPLPLLPEAEWPEPLQHIRSYGATGAQRDVLLLGALTVLGACMERNARCLYGGKMQSPCLQTFVVAPSAAGKGILGFVRLLIEPIHDEIRRQVEQQMSAYKKAKSSYNAMGKERSKVEEPEMPPNRMFIISGNNTGTGILQNIMDSNGTGIIFETEADTISTAIGTDYGHWSHTLRRAFDHDFLSYNRRTDQEYREVKKSYLSILISGTPAQVKPLIPSAENGLFSRQIFYYMPAIHEWQDQFGTHNTDMEKLFTAMGEEWKRQLDALKQGGLYTLTVSYTH
;
A
#
# COMPACT_ATOMS: atom_id res chain seq x y z
N MET A 1 15.01 -43.02 -0.24
CA MET A 1 15.79 -41.76 -0.50
C MET A 1 15.87 -40.91 0.77
N PRO A 2 16.80 -41.19 1.73
CA PRO A 2 16.91 -40.39 2.95
C PRO A 2 18.02 -39.29 2.91
N HIS A 3 18.79 -39.16 1.81
CA HIS A 3 19.97 -38.27 1.84
C HIS A 3 19.71 -36.76 1.55
N LYS A 4 18.57 -36.39 0.99
CA LYS A 4 18.28 -34.96 0.67
C LYS A 4 17.76 -34.15 1.86
N SER A 5 16.98 -34.78 2.74
CA SER A 5 16.43 -34.09 3.93
C SER A 5 17.46 -33.81 5.02
N GLN A 6 18.46 -34.67 5.17
CA GLN A 6 19.55 -34.47 6.14
C GLN A 6 20.52 -33.35 5.73
N LEU A 7 20.79 -33.17 4.43
CA LEU A 7 21.63 -32.09 3.92
C LEU A 7 20.96 -30.70 4.01
N ILE A 8 19.64 -30.65 3.84
CA ILE A 8 18.88 -29.39 3.96
C ILE A 8 18.86 -28.93 5.41
N ASN A 9 18.64 -29.83 6.36
CA ASN A 9 18.66 -29.48 7.79
C ASN A 9 20.03 -29.00 8.25
N HIS A 10 21.13 -29.59 7.78
CA HIS A 10 22.48 -29.20 8.18
C HIS A 10 22.81 -27.76 7.74
N ASN A 11 22.44 -27.37 6.53
CA ASN A 11 22.62 -26.01 6.01
C ASN A 11 21.79 -24.95 6.77
N MET A 12 20.61 -25.31 7.26
CA MET A 12 19.75 -24.41 8.03
C MET A 12 20.32 -24.12 9.42
N PHE A 13 20.85 -25.13 10.12
CA PHE A 13 21.50 -24.96 11.40
C PHE A 13 22.79 -24.12 11.29
N GLU A 14 23.62 -24.37 10.27
CA GLU A 14 24.81 -23.58 10.02
C GLU A 14 24.47 -22.10 9.72
N SER A 15 23.37 -21.85 9.00
CA SER A 15 22.89 -20.50 8.75
C SER A 15 22.37 -19.82 10.00
N LEU A 16 21.66 -20.54 10.89
CA LEU A 16 21.19 -20.00 12.17
C LEU A 16 22.35 -19.67 13.10
N GLU A 17 23.35 -20.53 13.19
CA GLU A 17 24.53 -20.31 14.02
C GLU A 17 25.31 -19.07 13.57
N LYS A 18 25.44 -18.84 12.26
CA LYS A 18 26.05 -17.62 11.70
C LYS A 18 25.27 -16.37 12.07
N LEU A 19 23.92 -16.45 11.96
CA LEU A 19 23.05 -15.35 12.37
C LEU A 19 23.22 -15.03 13.86
N THR A 20 23.20 -16.06 14.71
CA THR A 20 23.35 -15.93 16.15
C THR A 20 24.67 -15.28 16.51
N ALA A 21 25.79 -15.75 15.91
CA ALA A 21 27.10 -15.17 16.12
C ALA A 21 27.19 -13.69 15.68
N ALA A 22 26.56 -13.32 14.56
CA ALA A 22 26.53 -11.95 14.10
C ALA A 22 25.74 -11.03 15.04
N VAL A 23 24.59 -11.51 15.56
CA VAL A 23 23.77 -10.76 16.53
C VAL A 23 24.49 -10.59 17.86
N GLU A 24 25.19 -11.64 18.33
CA GLU A 24 26.03 -11.59 19.53
C GLU A 24 27.19 -10.60 19.38
N ALA A 25 27.87 -10.60 18.24
CA ALA A 25 28.93 -9.66 17.95
C ALA A 25 28.48 -8.21 17.89
N ALA A 26 27.25 -7.99 17.39
CA ALA A 26 26.64 -6.66 17.31
C ALA A 26 25.97 -6.24 18.63
N CYS A 27 25.76 -7.14 19.58
CA CYS A 27 24.99 -6.93 20.81
C CYS A 27 23.60 -6.27 20.54
N ALA A 28 22.95 -6.61 19.42
CA ALA A 28 21.79 -5.92 18.93
C ALA A 28 20.47 -6.64 19.31
N ASP A 29 19.45 -5.88 19.75
CA ASP A 29 18.08 -6.37 19.86
C ASP A 29 17.45 -6.36 18.47
N ILE A 30 17.34 -7.53 17.83
CA ILE A 30 16.77 -7.66 16.48
C ILE A 30 15.27 -7.84 16.47
N ALA A 31 14.60 -7.88 17.63
CA ALA A 31 13.16 -8.06 17.77
C ALA A 31 12.59 -7.17 18.90
N PRO A 32 12.69 -5.83 18.79
CA PRO A 32 12.29 -4.90 19.86
C PRO A 32 10.78 -4.86 20.10
N SER A 33 9.96 -5.21 19.11
CA SER A 33 8.50 -5.31 19.25
C SER A 33 8.04 -6.74 19.53
N TYR A 34 6.87 -6.88 20.16
CA TYR A 34 6.28 -8.20 20.41
C TYR A 34 5.98 -8.98 19.12
N ALA A 35 5.57 -8.27 18.07
CA ALA A 35 5.30 -8.89 16.76
C ALA A 35 6.57 -9.49 16.14
N GLU A 36 7.67 -8.75 16.16
CA GLU A 36 8.98 -9.24 15.69
C GLU A 36 9.51 -10.41 16.54
N TYR A 37 9.28 -10.35 17.84
CA TYR A 37 9.65 -11.42 18.76
C TYR A 37 8.89 -12.73 18.45
N VAL A 38 7.60 -12.64 18.12
CA VAL A 38 6.80 -13.78 17.66
C VAL A 38 7.27 -14.28 16.29
N GLN A 39 7.56 -13.39 15.37
CA GLN A 39 8.05 -13.74 14.03
C GLN A 39 9.41 -14.44 14.09
N LEU A 40 10.33 -13.97 14.95
CA LEU A 40 11.62 -14.58 15.17
C LEU A 40 11.47 -16.02 15.73
N ALA A 41 10.59 -16.20 16.72
CA ALA A 41 10.30 -17.51 17.27
C ALA A 41 9.73 -18.49 16.22
N MET A 42 8.78 -18.02 15.40
CA MET A 42 8.17 -18.81 14.32
C MET A 42 9.19 -19.16 13.23
N ALA A 43 10.03 -18.20 12.82
CA ALA A 43 11.03 -18.40 11.78
C ALA A 43 12.03 -19.51 12.16
N ILE A 44 12.57 -19.44 13.37
CA ILE A 44 13.55 -20.41 13.86
C ILE A 44 12.88 -21.77 14.14
N ALA A 45 11.69 -21.78 14.74
CA ALA A 45 10.95 -23.00 15.02
C ALA A 45 10.55 -23.75 13.76
N THR A 46 10.15 -23.04 12.67
CA THR A 46 9.75 -23.65 11.40
C THR A 46 10.91 -24.39 10.73
N ASP A 47 12.08 -23.79 10.65
CA ASP A 47 13.19 -24.32 9.88
C ASP A 47 14.16 -25.19 10.71
N CYS A 48 14.31 -24.88 12.01
CA CYS A 48 15.27 -25.57 12.89
C CYS A 48 14.60 -26.41 13.99
N GLY A 49 13.27 -26.36 14.12
CA GLY A 49 12.54 -27.15 15.11
C GLY A 49 13.03 -26.91 16.54
N GLU A 50 13.02 -27.96 17.37
CA GLU A 50 13.51 -27.88 18.76
C GLU A 50 15.00 -27.54 18.86
N GLY A 51 15.80 -27.91 17.85
CA GLY A 51 17.24 -27.61 17.82
C GLY A 51 17.59 -26.14 17.79
N GLY A 52 16.69 -25.25 17.29
CA GLY A 52 16.91 -23.80 17.24
C GLY A 52 16.58 -23.07 18.54
N ARG A 53 16.07 -23.74 19.58
CA ARG A 53 15.65 -23.11 20.84
C ARG A 53 16.79 -22.38 21.55
N ALA A 54 17.96 -23.00 21.62
CA ALA A 54 19.11 -22.41 22.26
C ALA A 54 19.56 -21.11 21.57
N ASP A 55 19.58 -21.10 20.24
CA ASP A 55 19.93 -19.91 19.45
C ASP A 55 18.86 -18.82 19.56
N PHE A 56 17.59 -19.20 19.61
CA PHE A 56 16.52 -18.24 19.89
C PHE A 56 16.72 -17.52 21.23
N HIS A 57 17.06 -18.24 22.29
CA HIS A 57 17.36 -17.63 23.59
C HIS A 57 18.58 -16.74 23.54
N ARG A 58 19.65 -17.15 22.85
CA ARG A 58 20.87 -16.36 22.68
C ARG A 58 20.60 -15.05 21.98
N ILE A 59 19.88 -15.09 20.86
CA ILE A 59 19.49 -13.90 20.09
C ILE A 59 18.61 -12.96 20.95
N CYS A 60 17.61 -13.50 21.64
CA CYS A 60 16.68 -12.70 22.42
C CYS A 60 17.28 -12.13 23.71
N SER A 61 18.43 -12.65 24.16
CA SER A 61 19.08 -12.18 25.41
C SER A 61 19.51 -10.72 25.36
N PHE A 62 19.66 -10.14 24.18
CA PHE A 62 20.02 -8.73 23.98
C PHE A 62 18.81 -7.78 24.12
N SER A 63 17.60 -8.30 24.17
CA SER A 63 16.42 -7.47 24.40
C SER A 63 16.24 -7.13 25.89
N PRO A 64 16.05 -5.86 26.26
CA PRO A 64 15.78 -5.47 27.65
C PRO A 64 14.48 -6.07 28.22
N LYS A 65 13.61 -6.59 27.35
CA LYS A 65 12.36 -7.23 27.73
C LYS A 65 12.47 -8.76 27.85
N TYR A 66 13.66 -9.31 27.63
CA TYR A 66 13.87 -10.76 27.65
C TYR A 66 13.60 -11.38 29.03
N GLN A 67 12.77 -12.42 29.03
CA GLN A 67 12.50 -13.28 30.17
C GLN A 67 12.52 -14.74 29.70
N SER A 68 13.43 -15.55 30.22
CA SER A 68 13.65 -16.93 29.78
C SER A 68 12.35 -17.76 29.79
N SER A 69 11.56 -17.69 30.87
CA SER A 69 10.30 -18.45 30.98
C SER A 69 9.22 -18.00 29.98
N HIS A 70 9.22 -16.74 29.56
CA HIS A 70 8.33 -16.24 28.54
C HIS A 70 8.79 -16.64 27.14
N ALA A 71 10.10 -16.56 26.88
CA ALA A 71 10.71 -17.00 25.64
C ALA A 71 10.47 -18.49 25.38
N ASP A 72 10.65 -19.34 26.40
CA ASP A 72 10.35 -20.78 26.32
C ASP A 72 8.89 -21.09 25.95
N ARG A 73 7.94 -20.39 26.58
CA ARG A 73 6.52 -20.57 26.24
C ARG A 73 6.22 -20.14 24.82
N LEU A 74 6.79 -19.01 24.41
CA LEU A 74 6.60 -18.50 23.07
C LEU A 74 7.15 -19.47 22.02
N TYR A 75 8.39 -19.95 22.23
CA TYR A 75 9.02 -20.90 21.32
C TYR A 75 8.27 -22.24 21.26
N THR A 76 7.78 -22.71 22.41
CA THR A 76 6.95 -23.91 22.47
C THR A 76 5.61 -23.75 21.72
N ASN A 77 5.00 -22.57 21.78
CA ASN A 77 3.81 -22.26 21.00
C ASN A 77 4.13 -22.16 19.50
N ALA A 78 5.27 -21.59 19.12
CA ALA A 78 5.72 -21.53 17.74
C ALA A 78 5.96 -22.95 17.16
N LEU A 79 6.53 -23.86 17.90
CA LEU A 79 6.69 -25.27 17.49
C LEU A 79 5.35 -25.99 17.28
N LYS A 80 4.34 -25.70 18.10
CA LYS A 80 3.02 -26.34 18.01
C LYS A 80 2.15 -25.79 16.88
N ASN A 81 2.23 -24.49 16.64
CA ASN A 81 1.33 -23.75 15.74
C ASN A 81 2.05 -23.19 14.51
N GLY A 82 3.36 -23.37 14.39
CA GLY A 82 4.22 -22.73 13.41
C GLY A 82 4.28 -23.38 12.02
N HIS A 83 3.19 -23.93 11.53
CA HIS A 83 3.10 -24.43 10.15
C HIS A 83 2.74 -23.32 9.17
N GLY A 84 3.38 -22.15 9.32
CA GLY A 84 3.14 -20.95 8.49
C GLY A 84 4.30 -20.63 7.56
N ASN A 85 4.09 -19.65 6.70
CA ASN A 85 5.05 -19.17 5.68
C ASN A 85 6.22 -18.32 6.27
N VAL A 86 6.55 -18.47 7.55
CA VAL A 86 7.63 -17.70 8.22
C VAL A 86 8.85 -18.60 8.35
N HIS A 87 9.92 -18.28 7.66
CA HIS A 87 11.15 -19.04 7.53
C HIS A 87 12.36 -18.26 8.07
N LEU A 88 13.49 -18.92 8.21
CA LEU A 88 14.73 -18.35 8.74
C LEU A 88 15.17 -17.06 8.00
N GLY A 89 14.78 -16.89 6.74
CA GLY A 89 14.94 -15.63 6.00
C GLY A 89 14.33 -14.41 6.70
N THR A 90 13.25 -14.58 7.47
CA THR A 90 12.65 -13.51 8.28
C THR A 90 13.57 -13.09 9.43
N ALA A 91 14.23 -14.06 10.09
CA ALA A 91 15.20 -13.76 11.14
C ALA A 91 16.41 -12.98 10.61
N PHE A 92 16.91 -13.34 9.41
CA PHE A 92 17.94 -12.57 8.71
C PHE A 92 17.50 -11.16 8.36
N HIS A 93 16.27 -10.98 7.94
CA HIS A 93 15.71 -9.66 7.64
C HIS A 93 15.60 -8.79 8.89
N LEU A 94 15.16 -9.34 10.02
CA LEU A 94 15.12 -8.63 11.30
C LEU A 94 16.51 -8.18 11.73
N ALA A 95 17.52 -9.05 11.62
CA ALA A 95 18.90 -8.70 11.93
C ALA A 95 19.45 -7.59 11.02
N GLN A 96 19.16 -7.66 9.72
CA GLN A 96 19.57 -6.63 8.77
C GLN A 96 18.87 -5.28 9.05
N THR A 97 17.61 -5.31 9.44
CA THR A 97 16.85 -4.11 9.82
C THR A 97 17.39 -3.47 11.11
N ALA A 98 17.88 -4.30 12.04
CA ALA A 98 18.57 -3.85 13.26
C ALA A 98 20.02 -3.41 13.02
N GLY A 99 20.50 -3.39 11.77
CA GLY A 99 21.85 -2.95 11.40
C GLY A 99 22.95 -3.98 11.61
N VAL A 100 22.62 -5.26 11.83
CA VAL A 100 23.60 -6.34 11.97
C VAL A 100 24.16 -6.71 10.59
N ASP A 101 25.45 -6.56 10.37
CA ASP A 101 26.11 -6.92 9.10
C ASP A 101 26.48 -8.41 9.07
N ILE A 102 25.77 -9.15 8.23
CA ILE A 102 25.93 -10.61 8.08
C ILE A 102 26.84 -10.95 6.87
N ARG A 103 27.44 -9.95 6.20
CA ARG A 103 28.10 -10.12 4.88
C ARG A 103 29.62 -10.35 4.94
N GLU A 104 30.25 -10.40 6.08
CA GLU A 104 31.75 -10.45 6.18
C GLU A 104 32.37 -11.71 5.55
N GLU A 105 31.70 -12.83 5.45
CA GLU A 105 32.31 -14.04 4.86
C GLU A 105 32.30 -14.13 3.33
N LYS A 106 31.47 -13.33 2.63
CA LYS A 106 31.50 -13.30 1.16
C LYS A 106 32.73 -12.55 0.62
N ARG A 107 33.22 -11.53 1.32
CA ARG A 107 34.42 -10.78 0.92
C ARG A 107 35.69 -11.61 0.90
N ALA A 108 35.84 -12.59 1.79
CA ALA A 108 37.04 -13.46 1.85
C ALA A 108 37.07 -14.52 0.72
N LYS A 109 35.92 -14.93 0.18
CA LYS A 109 35.84 -15.85 -0.97
C LYS A 109 35.93 -15.13 -2.31
N ASP A 110 35.40 -13.91 -2.42
CA ASP A 110 35.50 -13.11 -3.66
C ASP A 110 36.91 -12.58 -3.90
N THR A 111 37.72 -12.33 -2.84
CA THR A 111 39.15 -11.96 -2.95
C THR A 111 40.00 -13.13 -3.43
N LYS A 112 39.62 -14.38 -3.17
CA LYS A 112 40.37 -15.55 -3.65
C LYS A 112 40.07 -15.89 -5.10
N ASN A 113 38.85 -15.59 -5.58
CA ASN A 113 38.47 -15.76 -6.98
C ASN A 113 38.88 -14.59 -7.90
N ALA A 114 39.25 -13.43 -7.30
CA ALA A 114 39.73 -12.27 -8.04
C ALA A 114 41.24 -12.39 -8.40
N LEU A 115 42.01 -13.22 -7.68
CA LEU A 115 43.44 -13.46 -7.96
C LEU A 115 43.68 -14.44 -9.11
N ASP A 116 42.69 -15.23 -9.50
CA ASP A 116 42.81 -16.19 -10.61
C ASP A 116 42.27 -15.66 -11.96
N ALA A 117 41.76 -14.41 -11.99
CA ALA A 117 41.14 -13.79 -13.19
C ALA A 117 42.00 -12.70 -13.85
N GLU A 118 43.25 -12.50 -13.46
CA GLU A 118 44.14 -11.44 -13.96
C GLU A 118 44.97 -11.84 -15.19
N ASN A 119 44.40 -12.57 -16.12
CA ASN A 119 45.02 -12.82 -17.41
C ASN A 119 44.01 -12.86 -18.56
N ALA A 120 43.41 -11.71 -18.89
CA ALA A 120 42.84 -11.43 -20.21
C ALA A 120 42.57 -9.93 -20.39
N VAL A 121 43.27 -9.31 -21.31
CA VAL A 121 43.30 -7.88 -21.66
C VAL A 121 42.54 -7.65 -22.98
N PRO A 122 42.27 -6.39 -23.43
CA PRO A 122 41.06 -5.58 -23.40
C PRO A 122 40.54 -5.30 -24.86
N PRO A 123 39.95 -4.19 -25.30
CA PRO A 123 39.54 -2.90 -24.78
C PRO A 123 38.17 -2.35 -25.22
N PHE A 124 37.63 -1.30 -24.66
CA PHE A 124 37.33 -0.01 -25.30
C PHE A 124 36.81 1.04 -24.34
N SER A 125 37.33 2.23 -24.50
CA SER A 125 37.14 3.47 -23.77
C SER A 125 35.82 4.19 -24.04
N HIS A 126 35.29 4.91 -23.06
CA HIS A 126 34.86 6.30 -23.23
C HIS A 126 34.86 7.08 -21.91
N THR A 127 35.53 8.19 -21.96
CA THR A 127 35.75 9.27 -21.02
C THR A 127 34.45 9.98 -20.60
N HIS A 128 34.34 10.36 -19.31
CA HIS A 128 34.03 11.75 -18.92
C HIS A 128 34.31 12.04 -17.43
N ALA A 129 35.23 12.96 -17.27
CA ALA A 129 35.36 14.10 -16.35
C ALA A 129 35.23 13.90 -14.85
N HIS A 130 36.38 13.97 -14.23
CA HIS A 130 36.65 14.30 -12.82
C HIS A 130 36.26 15.73 -12.47
N VAL A 131 35.66 15.91 -11.31
CA VAL A 131 35.88 17.11 -10.48
C VAL A 131 36.34 16.67 -9.11
N SER A 132 37.59 17.00 -8.81
CA SER A 132 38.27 16.80 -7.52
C SER A 132 37.99 17.98 -6.59
N TYR A 133 37.77 17.71 -5.30
CA TYR A 133 38.07 18.69 -4.25
C TYR A 133 38.93 18.08 -3.15
N ASN A 134 39.97 18.82 -2.81
CA ASN A 134 41.09 18.49 -1.98
C ASN A 134 40.73 18.36 -0.50
N ALA A 135 41.48 17.43 0.13
CA ALA A 135 41.68 17.33 1.58
C ALA A 135 42.76 18.31 2.06
N ASN A 136 42.57 18.85 3.28
CA ASN A 136 43.57 19.20 4.30
C ASN A 136 42.79 19.58 5.56
N GLY A 137 43.05 19.19 6.74
CA GLY A 137 44.10 18.58 7.49
C GLY A 137 43.79 18.68 8.96
N ASN A 138 44.27 17.72 9.70
CA ASN A 138 44.68 17.73 11.11
C ASN A 138 43.68 18.05 12.25
N GLY A 139 43.64 17.09 13.21
CA GLY A 139 43.32 17.31 14.61
C GLY A 139 42.88 16.04 15.34
N GLN A 140 43.74 15.57 16.25
CA GLN A 140 43.62 14.36 17.08
C GLN A 140 42.47 14.42 18.12
N PRO A 141 42.23 13.28 18.82
CA PRO A 141 40.92 12.98 19.44
C PRO A 141 40.84 13.42 20.89
N ASP A 142 39.65 13.67 21.34
CA ASP A 142 39.38 13.60 22.78
C ASP A 142 38.07 12.85 23.07
N THR A 143 38.21 11.98 24.04
CA THR A 143 37.21 11.10 24.63
C THR A 143 36.20 11.91 25.46
N THR A 144 34.96 11.57 25.45
CA THR A 144 34.07 11.22 26.57
C THR A 144 32.58 11.42 26.22
N ASP A 145 31.88 10.32 26.42
CA ASP A 145 30.56 10.20 27.07
C ASP A 145 29.25 10.72 26.50
N THR A 146 28.36 9.78 26.66
CA THR A 146 26.88 9.86 26.73
C THR A 146 26.10 10.09 25.47
N ALA A 147 25.58 8.95 24.97
CA ALA A 147 24.49 8.88 24.04
C ALA A 147 23.24 9.53 24.64
N ASP A 148 23.02 10.75 24.23
CA ASP A 148 21.74 11.44 24.34
C ASP A 148 21.08 11.38 22.97
N CYS A 149 19.94 10.70 22.89
CA CYS A 149 19.11 10.66 21.69
C CYS A 149 18.55 12.07 21.43
N ARG A 150 19.39 12.92 20.84
CA ARG A 150 18.95 14.20 20.33
C ARG A 150 18.30 13.98 18.97
N GLU A 151 17.01 14.27 18.92
CA GLU A 151 16.38 14.70 17.69
C GLU A 151 17.33 15.67 16.99
N GLU A 152 17.83 15.30 15.81
CA GLU A 152 18.52 16.23 14.93
C GLU A 152 17.53 17.33 14.56
N LYS A 153 17.54 18.38 15.34
CA LYS A 153 17.01 19.67 14.90
C LYS A 153 17.89 20.08 13.72
N LEU A 154 17.36 19.98 12.52
CA LEU A 154 17.86 20.67 11.34
C LEU A 154 17.95 22.18 11.69
N SER A 155 19.07 22.59 12.24
CA SER A 155 19.37 23.99 12.50
C SER A 155 19.68 24.65 11.16
N GLY A 156 18.74 25.43 10.66
CA GLY A 156 18.92 26.20 9.44
C GLY A 156 17.79 26.08 8.42
N SER A 157 16.63 25.54 8.77
CA SER A 157 15.45 25.62 7.90
C SER A 157 14.91 27.05 7.94
N GLU A 158 14.97 27.73 6.83
CA GLU A 158 14.04 28.82 6.57
C GLU A 158 12.63 28.35 6.99
N PRO A 159 11.81 29.23 7.61
CA PRO A 159 10.46 28.86 7.99
C PRO A 159 9.77 28.35 6.72
N LEU A 160 9.35 27.08 6.74
CA LEU A 160 8.59 26.50 5.63
C LEU A 160 7.40 27.41 5.38
N LEU A 161 7.34 27.96 4.17
CA LEU A 161 6.17 28.76 3.76
C LEU A 161 4.91 27.92 3.99
N PRO A 162 3.85 28.53 4.52
CA PRO A 162 2.60 27.81 4.70
C PRO A 162 2.16 27.28 3.34
N LEU A 163 1.77 26.01 3.28
CA LEU A 163 1.26 25.41 2.05
C LEU A 163 0.02 26.17 1.61
N PRO A 164 -0.05 26.58 0.33
CA PRO A 164 -1.18 27.36 -0.17
C PRO A 164 -2.47 26.56 -0.10
N LEU A 165 -3.54 27.21 0.28
CA LEU A 165 -4.88 26.72 0.05
C LEU A 165 -5.19 26.73 -1.44
N LEU A 166 -6.17 25.93 -1.88
CA LEU A 166 -6.67 26.02 -3.24
C LEU A 166 -7.21 27.44 -3.50
N PRO A 167 -6.98 27.97 -4.71
CA PRO A 167 -7.43 29.33 -5.03
C PRO A 167 -8.96 29.45 -4.88
N GLU A 168 -9.38 30.58 -4.38
CA GLU A 168 -10.80 30.93 -4.42
C GLU A 168 -11.23 31.11 -5.88
N ALA A 169 -12.17 30.26 -6.31
CA ALA A 169 -12.71 30.25 -7.66
C ALA A 169 -14.22 30.04 -7.58
N GLU A 170 -14.91 30.44 -8.62
CA GLU A 170 -16.32 30.09 -8.81
C GLU A 170 -16.43 28.61 -9.24
N TRP A 171 -16.63 27.76 -8.27
CA TRP A 171 -16.86 26.34 -8.53
C TRP A 171 -18.32 26.11 -8.99
N PRO A 172 -18.58 25.12 -9.84
CA PRO A 172 -19.96 24.70 -10.14
C PRO A 172 -20.76 24.45 -8.86
N GLU A 173 -22.05 24.77 -8.90
CA GLU A 173 -22.90 24.81 -7.70
C GLU A 173 -22.79 23.55 -6.82
N PRO A 174 -22.85 22.31 -7.32
CA PRO A 174 -22.71 21.14 -6.48
C PRO A 174 -21.38 21.09 -5.69
N LEU A 175 -20.27 21.49 -6.32
CA LEU A 175 -18.94 21.52 -5.68
C LEU A 175 -18.82 22.67 -4.68
N GLN A 176 -19.36 23.83 -5.02
CA GLN A 176 -19.42 24.99 -4.11
C GLN A 176 -20.23 24.68 -2.86
N HIS A 177 -21.34 23.99 -3.03
CA HIS A 177 -22.20 23.57 -1.92
C HIS A 177 -21.46 22.58 -0.99
N ILE A 178 -20.85 21.51 -1.54
CA ILE A 178 -20.07 20.54 -0.78
C ILE A 178 -18.92 21.24 -0.03
N ARG A 179 -18.18 22.13 -0.71
CA ARG A 179 -17.07 22.89 -0.15
C ARG A 179 -17.50 23.76 1.04
N SER A 180 -18.70 24.34 1.00
CA SER A 180 -19.20 25.26 2.04
C SER A 180 -19.34 24.64 3.42
N TYR A 181 -19.37 23.30 3.54
CA TYR A 181 -19.45 22.60 4.82
C TYR A 181 -18.13 22.46 5.56
N GLY A 182 -17.00 22.83 4.93
CA GLY A 182 -15.71 22.89 5.62
C GLY A 182 -15.60 24.10 6.54
N ALA A 183 -15.39 23.90 7.82
CA ALA A 183 -15.24 24.97 8.81
C ALA A 183 -13.95 25.78 8.58
N THR A 184 -12.88 25.12 8.13
CA THR A 184 -11.59 25.77 7.82
C THR A 184 -11.31 25.77 6.33
N GLY A 185 -10.39 26.62 5.87
CA GLY A 185 -9.92 26.60 4.47
C GLY A 185 -9.44 25.21 4.04
N ALA A 186 -8.63 24.58 4.88
CA ALA A 186 -8.13 23.23 4.61
C ALA A 186 -9.25 22.17 4.53
N GLN A 187 -10.27 22.25 5.38
CA GLN A 187 -11.43 21.36 5.30
C GLN A 187 -12.25 21.59 4.03
N ARG A 188 -12.41 22.85 3.62
CA ARG A 188 -13.06 23.20 2.34
C ARG A 188 -12.34 22.59 1.15
N ASP A 189 -11.02 22.66 1.14
CA ASP A 189 -10.19 22.08 0.08
C ASP A 189 -10.24 20.56 0.06
N VAL A 190 -10.21 19.93 1.24
CA VAL A 190 -10.32 18.47 1.37
C VAL A 190 -11.66 17.95 0.88
N LEU A 191 -12.76 18.64 1.21
CA LEU A 191 -14.09 18.32 0.69
C LEU A 191 -14.16 18.48 -0.84
N LEU A 192 -13.59 19.55 -1.38
CA LEU A 192 -13.54 19.79 -2.82
C LEU A 192 -12.74 18.73 -3.57
N LEU A 193 -11.50 18.45 -3.12
CA LEU A 193 -10.65 17.42 -3.73
C LEU A 193 -11.27 16.03 -3.62
N GLY A 194 -11.85 15.72 -2.46
CA GLY A 194 -12.58 14.49 -2.24
C GLY A 194 -13.75 14.35 -3.22
N ALA A 195 -14.60 15.38 -3.31
CA ALA A 195 -15.73 15.40 -4.22
C ALA A 195 -15.29 15.25 -5.69
N LEU A 196 -14.29 16.00 -6.14
CA LEU A 196 -13.73 15.87 -7.49
C LEU A 196 -13.26 14.44 -7.77
N THR A 197 -12.62 13.79 -6.80
CA THR A 197 -12.12 12.43 -6.95
C THR A 197 -13.26 11.42 -7.06
N VAL A 198 -14.26 11.47 -6.17
CA VAL A 198 -15.34 10.48 -6.16
C VAL A 198 -16.35 10.70 -7.30
N LEU A 199 -16.72 11.95 -7.61
CA LEU A 199 -17.62 12.28 -8.71
C LEU A 199 -16.96 12.00 -10.06
N GLY A 200 -15.65 12.30 -10.19
CA GLY A 200 -14.86 11.96 -11.38
C GLY A 200 -14.81 10.45 -11.62
N ALA A 201 -14.66 9.64 -10.57
CA ALA A 201 -14.69 8.19 -10.67
C ALA A 201 -15.99 7.64 -11.27
N CYS A 202 -17.12 8.33 -11.07
CA CYS A 202 -18.41 7.94 -11.60
C CYS A 202 -18.55 8.20 -13.11
N MET A 203 -17.72 9.11 -13.66
CA MET A 203 -17.77 9.58 -15.05
C MET A 203 -16.65 8.98 -15.93
N GLU A 204 -15.96 7.98 -15.45
CA GLU A 204 -14.74 7.39 -16.01
C GLU A 204 -14.80 7.05 -17.50
N ARG A 205 -16.00 6.71 -18.01
CA ARG A 205 -16.22 6.35 -19.41
C ARG A 205 -16.97 7.41 -20.20
N ASN A 206 -17.66 8.30 -19.51
CA ASN A 206 -18.53 9.29 -20.13
C ASN A 206 -17.88 10.66 -20.31
N ALA A 207 -16.82 10.96 -19.53
CA ALA A 207 -16.08 12.20 -19.65
C ALA A 207 -14.61 11.92 -19.98
N ARG A 208 -14.04 12.71 -20.89
CA ARG A 208 -12.62 12.58 -21.28
C ARG A 208 -12.07 13.88 -21.83
N CYS A 209 -10.74 14.02 -21.78
CA CYS A 209 -10.03 15.08 -22.46
C CYS A 209 -8.80 14.55 -23.20
N LEU A 210 -8.33 15.24 -24.22
CA LEU A 210 -7.07 14.95 -24.87
C LEU A 210 -5.96 15.69 -24.13
N TYR A 211 -5.04 14.93 -23.51
CA TYR A 211 -3.89 15.49 -22.80
C TYR A 211 -2.63 14.68 -23.13
N GLY A 212 -1.55 15.36 -23.51
CA GLY A 212 -0.28 14.71 -23.86
C GLY A 212 -0.39 13.65 -24.97
N GLY A 213 -1.31 13.83 -25.93
CA GLY A 213 -1.56 12.87 -27.00
C GLY A 213 -2.36 11.63 -26.61
N LYS A 214 -2.83 11.54 -25.36
CA LYS A 214 -3.66 10.46 -24.85
C LYS A 214 -5.03 10.98 -24.40
N MET A 215 -6.05 10.13 -24.56
CA MET A 215 -7.37 10.40 -23.97
C MET A 215 -7.34 10.06 -22.49
N GLN A 216 -7.53 11.06 -21.65
CA GLN A 216 -7.60 10.93 -20.20
C GLN A 216 -9.04 11.01 -19.72
N SER A 217 -9.37 10.23 -18.71
CA SER A 217 -10.64 10.23 -18.00
C SER A 217 -10.48 10.88 -16.62
N PRO A 218 -11.54 11.36 -15.97
CA PRO A 218 -11.48 12.07 -14.70
C PRO A 218 -11.23 11.13 -13.50
N CYS A 219 -10.27 10.22 -13.63
CA CYS A 219 -9.88 9.28 -12.58
C CYS A 219 -8.69 9.85 -11.81
N LEU A 220 -8.95 10.44 -10.66
CA LEU A 220 -7.92 11.04 -9.81
C LEU A 220 -7.40 10.04 -8.78
N GLN A 221 -6.13 10.20 -8.41
CA GLN A 221 -5.52 9.53 -7.27
C GLN A 221 -5.12 10.60 -6.26
N THR A 222 -5.87 10.72 -5.17
CA THR A 222 -5.72 11.79 -4.18
C THR A 222 -5.32 11.23 -2.83
N PHE A 223 -4.30 11.83 -2.21
CA PHE A 223 -3.83 11.50 -0.89
C PHE A 223 -3.84 12.73 0.03
N VAL A 224 -4.77 12.75 0.97
CA VAL A 224 -4.86 13.79 2.00
C VAL A 224 -3.98 13.39 3.19
N VAL A 225 -2.93 14.16 3.41
CA VAL A 225 -1.97 13.94 4.50
C VAL A 225 -2.23 14.95 5.60
N ALA A 226 -2.51 14.47 6.82
CA ALA A 226 -2.80 15.33 7.95
C ALA A 226 -2.29 14.72 9.26
N PRO A 227 -1.80 15.53 10.20
CA PRO A 227 -1.53 15.08 11.56
C PRO A 227 -2.77 14.47 12.22
N SER A 228 -2.57 13.73 13.30
CA SER A 228 -3.69 13.28 14.13
C SER A 228 -4.47 14.47 14.64
N ALA A 229 -5.79 14.33 14.76
CA ALA A 229 -6.72 15.38 15.21
C ALA A 229 -6.77 16.66 14.33
N ALA A 230 -6.23 16.65 13.13
CA ALA A 230 -6.30 17.79 12.19
C ALA A 230 -7.69 17.95 11.51
N GLY A 231 -8.69 17.18 11.89
CA GLY A 231 -10.04 17.28 11.31
C GLY A 231 -10.19 16.60 9.92
N LYS A 232 -9.24 15.76 9.51
CA LYS A 232 -9.28 15.03 8.22
C LYS A 232 -10.49 14.08 8.09
N GLY A 233 -11.12 13.71 9.21
CA GLY A 233 -12.29 12.83 9.22
C GLY A 233 -13.48 13.35 8.41
N ILE A 234 -13.52 14.66 8.13
CA ILE A 234 -14.53 15.26 7.24
C ILE A 234 -14.53 14.63 5.83
N LEU A 235 -13.38 14.09 5.39
CA LEU A 235 -13.27 13.39 4.12
C LEU A 235 -14.19 12.15 4.05
N GLY A 236 -14.49 11.53 5.20
CA GLY A 236 -15.38 10.38 5.26
C GLY A 236 -16.78 10.64 4.71
N PHE A 237 -17.29 11.86 4.87
CA PHE A 237 -18.61 12.23 4.35
C PHE A 237 -18.68 12.22 2.81
N VAL A 238 -17.55 12.46 2.14
CA VAL A 238 -17.48 12.44 0.68
C VAL A 238 -17.82 11.06 0.09
N ARG A 239 -17.59 9.98 0.84
CA ARG A 239 -17.96 8.63 0.46
C ARG A 239 -19.46 8.48 0.22
N LEU A 240 -20.28 9.16 1.04
CA LEU A 240 -21.75 9.12 0.98
C LEU A 240 -22.29 9.62 -0.37
N LEU A 241 -21.50 10.44 -1.09
CA LEU A 241 -21.87 10.90 -2.43
C LEU A 241 -21.96 9.77 -3.47
N ILE A 242 -21.25 8.67 -3.25
CA ILE A 242 -21.13 7.54 -4.19
C ILE A 242 -21.67 6.22 -3.64
N GLU A 243 -22.02 6.16 -2.36
CA GLU A 243 -22.63 4.95 -1.75
C GLU A 243 -23.90 4.50 -2.46
N PRO A 244 -24.86 5.37 -2.85
CA PRO A 244 -26.05 4.92 -3.56
C PRO A 244 -25.75 4.22 -4.88
N ILE A 245 -24.64 4.56 -5.54
CA ILE A 245 -24.17 3.90 -6.77
C ILE A 245 -23.59 2.53 -6.44
N HIS A 246 -22.76 2.46 -5.41
CA HIS A 246 -22.18 1.21 -4.93
C HIS A 246 -23.25 0.21 -4.50
N ASP A 247 -24.21 0.65 -3.71
CA ASP A 247 -25.30 -0.17 -3.18
C ASP A 247 -26.20 -0.73 -4.29
N GLU A 248 -26.47 0.07 -5.32
CA GLU A 248 -27.21 -0.41 -6.48
C GLU A 248 -26.47 -1.54 -7.21
N ILE A 249 -25.16 -1.38 -7.43
CA ILE A 249 -24.33 -2.42 -8.05
C ILE A 249 -24.30 -3.67 -7.17
N ARG A 250 -24.15 -3.54 -5.85
CA ARG A 250 -24.13 -4.67 -4.92
C ARG A 250 -25.47 -5.40 -4.89
N ARG A 251 -26.57 -4.68 -4.89
CA ARG A 251 -27.93 -5.25 -4.96
C ARG A 251 -28.14 -6.08 -6.23
N GLN A 252 -27.68 -5.56 -7.38
CA GLN A 252 -27.73 -6.30 -8.64
C GLN A 252 -26.90 -7.58 -8.59
N VAL A 253 -25.69 -7.53 -8.02
CA VAL A 253 -24.82 -8.70 -7.84
C VAL A 253 -25.45 -9.74 -6.93
N GLU A 254 -26.07 -9.33 -5.83
CA GLU A 254 -26.77 -10.22 -4.91
C GLU A 254 -27.93 -10.94 -5.58
N GLN A 255 -28.70 -10.23 -6.39
CA GLN A 255 -29.79 -10.82 -7.17
C GLN A 255 -29.27 -11.85 -8.19
N GLN A 256 -28.22 -11.50 -8.93
CA GLN A 256 -27.59 -12.39 -9.91
C GLN A 256 -26.99 -13.63 -9.22
N MET A 257 -26.32 -13.45 -8.07
CA MET A 257 -25.77 -14.54 -7.30
C MET A 257 -26.85 -15.48 -6.73
N SER A 258 -27.98 -14.92 -6.28
CA SER A 258 -29.13 -15.70 -5.83
C SER A 258 -29.70 -16.55 -6.97
N ALA A 259 -29.88 -15.96 -8.15
CA ALA A 259 -30.34 -16.68 -9.35
C ALA A 259 -29.35 -17.77 -9.77
N TYR A 260 -28.05 -17.49 -9.77
CA TYR A 260 -27.00 -18.46 -10.04
C TYR A 260 -27.04 -19.66 -9.07
N LYS A 261 -27.14 -19.38 -7.76
CA LYS A 261 -27.22 -20.45 -6.74
C LYS A 261 -28.40 -21.39 -6.99
N LYS A 262 -29.57 -20.85 -7.36
CA LYS A 262 -30.76 -21.65 -7.72
C LYS A 262 -30.51 -22.48 -8.98
N ALA A 263 -30.00 -21.85 -10.04
CA ALA A 263 -29.70 -22.53 -11.31
C ALA A 263 -28.65 -23.63 -11.11
N LYS A 264 -27.59 -23.37 -10.33
CA LYS A 264 -26.54 -24.32 -10.01
C LYS A 264 -27.07 -25.51 -9.19
N SER A 265 -27.96 -25.26 -8.24
CA SER A 265 -28.63 -26.33 -7.47
C SER A 265 -29.47 -27.21 -8.38
N SER A 266 -30.28 -26.63 -9.28
CA SER A 266 -31.07 -27.37 -10.26
C SER A 266 -30.21 -28.17 -11.23
N TYR A 267 -29.14 -27.58 -11.74
CA TYR A 267 -28.15 -28.25 -12.59
C TYR A 267 -27.51 -29.42 -11.86
N ASN A 268 -27.14 -29.25 -10.60
CA ASN A 268 -26.56 -30.31 -9.78
C ASN A 268 -27.55 -31.47 -9.52
N ALA A 269 -28.83 -31.21 -9.45
CA ALA A 269 -29.89 -32.22 -9.26
C ALA A 269 -30.15 -33.06 -10.51
N MET A 270 -29.78 -32.63 -11.71
CA MET A 270 -30.04 -33.32 -12.98
C MET A 270 -29.25 -34.65 -13.15
N GLY A 271 -28.26 -34.92 -12.29
CA GLY A 271 -27.51 -36.19 -12.35
C GLY A 271 -26.82 -36.40 -13.71
N LYS A 272 -27.14 -37.51 -14.41
CA LYS A 272 -26.55 -37.86 -15.71
C LYS A 272 -26.98 -36.93 -16.86
N GLU A 273 -28.07 -36.21 -16.72
CA GLU A 273 -28.55 -35.30 -17.76
C GLU A 273 -27.80 -33.99 -17.84
N ARG A 274 -26.89 -33.71 -16.87
CA ARG A 274 -26.01 -32.53 -16.92
C ARG A 274 -25.23 -32.37 -18.23
N SER A 275 -24.85 -33.50 -18.85
CA SER A 275 -24.10 -33.44 -20.13
C SER A 275 -24.87 -32.84 -21.30
N LYS A 276 -26.19 -32.65 -21.15
CA LYS A 276 -27.09 -32.11 -22.17
C LYS A 276 -27.40 -30.63 -21.96
N VAL A 277 -26.99 -30.06 -20.83
CA VAL A 277 -27.32 -28.70 -20.43
C VAL A 277 -26.02 -27.96 -20.09
N GLU A 278 -25.92 -26.71 -20.52
CA GLU A 278 -24.80 -25.85 -20.22
C GLU A 278 -24.75 -25.55 -18.71
N GLU A 279 -23.56 -25.61 -18.15
CA GLU A 279 -23.34 -25.31 -16.73
C GLU A 279 -23.56 -23.84 -16.47
N PRO A 280 -24.35 -23.44 -15.45
CA PRO A 280 -24.54 -22.04 -15.11
C PRO A 280 -23.23 -21.37 -14.78
N GLU A 281 -22.94 -20.25 -15.41
CA GLU A 281 -21.76 -19.42 -15.15
C GLU A 281 -21.95 -18.57 -13.89
N MET A 282 -20.91 -18.45 -13.10
CA MET A 282 -20.91 -17.62 -11.91
C MET A 282 -20.84 -16.12 -12.32
N PRO A 283 -21.77 -15.28 -11.84
CA PRO A 283 -21.75 -13.86 -12.17
C PRO A 283 -20.51 -13.18 -11.55
N PRO A 284 -19.98 -12.13 -12.20
CA PRO A 284 -18.86 -11.35 -11.67
C PRO A 284 -19.24 -10.64 -10.37
N ASN A 285 -18.33 -10.61 -9.42
CA ASN A 285 -18.51 -9.93 -8.13
C ASN A 285 -18.22 -8.44 -8.25
N ARG A 286 -19.08 -7.72 -8.95
CA ARG A 286 -18.94 -6.29 -9.24
C ARG A 286 -19.06 -5.44 -7.97
N MET A 287 -18.23 -4.41 -7.88
CA MET A 287 -18.31 -3.38 -6.85
C MET A 287 -17.77 -2.05 -7.39
N PHE A 288 -18.29 -0.94 -6.90
CA PHE A 288 -17.78 0.38 -7.26
C PHE A 288 -16.70 0.84 -6.28
N ILE A 289 -16.96 0.73 -4.97
CA ILE A 289 -15.98 1.01 -3.91
C ILE A 289 -15.25 -0.28 -3.62
N ILE A 290 -13.95 -0.29 -3.89
CA ILE A 290 -13.05 -1.43 -3.70
C ILE A 290 -12.30 -1.20 -2.38
N SER A 291 -12.33 -2.20 -1.48
CA SER A 291 -11.58 -2.11 -0.23
C SER A 291 -10.07 -2.14 -0.46
N GLY A 292 -9.34 -1.25 0.21
CA GLY A 292 -7.88 -1.23 0.22
C GLY A 292 -7.26 -2.38 1.03
N ASN A 293 -8.02 -2.97 1.96
CA ASN A 293 -7.60 -4.18 2.68
C ASN A 293 -7.82 -5.42 1.80
N ASN A 294 -6.97 -5.58 0.80
CA ASN A 294 -7.10 -6.64 -0.18
C ASN A 294 -5.74 -7.09 -0.71
N THR A 295 -5.64 -8.32 -1.19
CA THR A 295 -4.44 -8.80 -1.87
C THR A 295 -4.31 -8.18 -3.26
N GLY A 296 -3.10 -8.16 -3.83
CA GLY A 296 -2.88 -7.67 -5.19
C GLY A 296 -3.73 -8.39 -6.24
N THR A 297 -3.89 -9.70 -6.10
CA THR A 297 -4.78 -10.49 -6.95
C THR A 297 -6.25 -10.12 -6.73
N GLY A 298 -6.66 -9.91 -5.48
CA GLY A 298 -8.03 -9.51 -5.16
C GLY A 298 -8.38 -8.13 -5.73
N ILE A 299 -7.48 -7.16 -5.66
CA ILE A 299 -7.65 -5.85 -6.33
C ILE A 299 -7.83 -6.02 -7.83
N LEU A 300 -6.96 -6.82 -8.49
CA LEU A 300 -7.08 -7.07 -9.92
C LEU A 300 -8.40 -7.76 -10.29
N GLN A 301 -8.82 -8.75 -9.52
CA GLN A 301 -10.10 -9.43 -9.72
C GLN A 301 -11.28 -8.47 -9.58
N ASN A 302 -11.30 -7.63 -8.53
CA ASN A 302 -12.37 -6.65 -8.33
C ASN A 302 -12.46 -5.62 -9.47
N ILE A 303 -11.30 -5.15 -9.95
CA ILE A 303 -11.25 -4.25 -11.11
C ILE A 303 -11.78 -4.95 -12.36
N MET A 304 -11.42 -6.20 -12.61
CA MET A 304 -11.85 -6.97 -13.77
C MET A 304 -13.34 -7.33 -13.70
N ASP A 305 -13.82 -7.77 -12.54
CA ASP A 305 -15.24 -8.04 -12.32
C ASP A 305 -16.10 -6.79 -12.55
N SER A 306 -15.55 -5.62 -12.23
CA SER A 306 -16.17 -4.32 -12.45
C SER A 306 -15.85 -3.70 -13.82
N ASN A 307 -15.41 -4.52 -14.78
CA ASN A 307 -15.08 -4.10 -16.15
C ASN A 307 -14.03 -2.97 -16.23
N GLY A 308 -13.05 -3.01 -15.35
CA GLY A 308 -11.94 -2.05 -15.31
C GLY A 308 -12.22 -0.76 -14.53
N THR A 309 -13.36 -0.63 -13.87
CA THR A 309 -13.76 0.61 -13.17
C THR A 309 -13.80 0.42 -11.65
N GLY A 310 -13.68 1.50 -10.91
CA GLY A 310 -13.84 1.52 -9.47
C GLY A 310 -13.09 2.65 -8.78
N ILE A 311 -13.26 2.71 -7.47
CA ILE A 311 -12.53 3.62 -6.60
C ILE A 311 -12.08 2.88 -5.34
N ILE A 312 -10.81 3.07 -4.96
CA ILE A 312 -10.33 2.71 -3.63
C ILE A 312 -10.52 3.93 -2.74
N PHE A 313 -11.31 3.77 -1.67
CA PHE A 313 -11.59 4.82 -0.72
C PHE A 313 -11.20 4.35 0.68
N GLU A 314 -10.13 4.93 1.24
CA GLU A 314 -9.63 4.57 2.57
C GLU A 314 -9.29 5.81 3.38
N THR A 315 -9.85 5.91 4.58
CA THR A 315 -9.58 7.02 5.50
C THR A 315 -8.32 6.81 6.33
N GLU A 316 -7.75 5.60 6.30
CA GLU A 316 -6.52 5.23 6.99
C GLU A 316 -5.55 4.56 6.01
N ALA A 317 -4.48 5.26 5.65
CA ALA A 317 -3.53 4.83 4.62
C ALA A 317 -2.74 3.56 4.99
N ASP A 318 -2.64 3.21 6.27
CA ASP A 318 -2.00 1.99 6.75
C ASP A 318 -2.75 0.72 6.31
N THR A 319 -4.06 0.78 6.11
CA THR A 319 -4.84 -0.30 5.50
C THR A 319 -4.25 -0.74 4.16
N ILE A 320 -3.94 0.23 3.30
CA ILE A 320 -3.35 -0.03 1.98
C ILE A 320 -1.86 -0.39 2.10
N SER A 321 -1.10 0.33 2.93
CA SER A 321 0.34 0.09 3.07
C SER A 321 0.63 -1.30 3.65
N THR A 322 -0.19 -1.77 4.59
CA THR A 322 -0.12 -3.13 5.13
C THR A 322 -0.42 -4.15 4.04
N ALA A 323 -1.47 -3.96 3.25
CA ALA A 323 -1.82 -4.85 2.16
C ALA A 323 -0.72 -4.92 1.08
N ILE A 324 -0.12 -3.79 0.71
CA ILE A 324 1.00 -3.73 -0.24
C ILE A 324 2.26 -4.40 0.34
N GLY A 325 2.53 -4.23 1.63
CA GLY A 325 3.75 -4.75 2.29
C GLY A 325 3.72 -6.25 2.56
N THR A 326 2.54 -6.83 2.75
CA THR A 326 2.38 -8.27 3.03
C THR A 326 2.28 -9.13 1.78
N ASP A 327 1.84 -8.55 0.67
CA ASP A 327 1.75 -9.28 -0.59
C ASP A 327 3.08 -9.11 -1.34
N TYR A 328 3.72 -10.20 -1.70
CA TYR A 328 4.95 -10.27 -2.51
C TYR A 328 4.92 -9.41 -3.78
N GLY A 329 3.96 -8.58 -3.84
CA GLY A 329 3.79 -8.04 -5.11
C GLY A 329 3.40 -6.69 -5.30
N HIS A 330 3.73 -5.89 -4.82
CA HIS A 330 3.87 -4.68 -5.60
C HIS A 330 2.63 -4.32 -6.42
N TRP A 331 1.43 -4.42 -5.84
CA TRP A 331 0.29 -3.94 -6.61
C TRP A 331 0.29 -2.40 -6.81
N SER A 332 1.33 -1.70 -6.29
CA SER A 332 1.60 -0.31 -6.65
C SER A 332 1.78 -0.13 -8.17
N HIS A 333 2.29 -1.14 -8.90
CA HIS A 333 2.35 -1.09 -10.37
C HIS A 333 0.96 -1.10 -11.01
N THR A 334 0.00 -1.80 -10.40
CA THR A 334 -1.41 -1.80 -10.84
C THR A 334 -2.00 -0.40 -10.72
N LEU A 335 -1.73 0.32 -9.62
CA LEU A 335 -2.20 1.69 -9.42
C LEU A 335 -1.62 2.65 -10.46
N ARG A 336 -0.33 2.51 -10.78
CA ARG A 336 0.33 3.33 -11.80
C ARG A 336 -0.25 3.07 -13.20
N ARG A 337 -0.43 1.80 -13.57
CA ARG A 337 -1.04 1.43 -14.86
C ARG A 337 -2.48 1.89 -14.95
N ALA A 338 -3.23 1.78 -13.85
CA ALA A 338 -4.61 2.24 -13.80
C ALA A 338 -4.73 3.76 -13.97
N PHE A 339 -3.78 4.55 -13.43
CA PHE A 339 -3.69 5.99 -13.64
C PHE A 339 -3.52 6.34 -15.12
N ASP A 340 -2.66 5.59 -15.83
CA ASP A 340 -2.39 5.79 -17.24
C ASP A 340 -3.47 5.19 -18.16
N HIS A 341 -4.56 4.67 -17.60
CA HIS A 341 -5.63 3.92 -18.29
C HIS A 341 -5.10 2.76 -19.14
N ASP A 342 -4.00 2.15 -18.69
CA ASP A 342 -3.36 1.04 -19.35
C ASP A 342 -4.12 -0.27 -19.11
N PHE A 343 -3.76 -1.28 -19.91
CA PHE A 343 -4.31 -2.60 -19.76
C PHE A 343 -3.78 -3.27 -18.48
N LEU A 344 -4.65 -4.06 -17.83
CA LEU A 344 -4.31 -4.88 -16.68
C LEU A 344 -4.61 -6.34 -17.02
N SER A 345 -3.72 -7.24 -16.61
CA SER A 345 -3.93 -8.68 -16.77
C SER A 345 -3.31 -9.46 -15.63
N TYR A 346 -3.85 -10.63 -15.38
CA TYR A 346 -3.19 -11.64 -14.58
C TYR A 346 -3.35 -13.03 -15.20
N ASN A 347 -2.40 -13.89 -14.89
CA ASN A 347 -2.41 -15.30 -15.30
C ASN A 347 -2.18 -16.18 -14.09
N ARG A 348 -3.20 -16.90 -13.66
CA ARG A 348 -3.12 -17.85 -12.56
C ARG A 348 -2.90 -19.24 -13.12
N ARG A 349 -1.69 -19.79 -12.92
CA ARG A 349 -1.33 -21.12 -13.43
C ARG A 349 -2.09 -22.24 -12.75
N THR A 350 -2.45 -22.06 -11.48
CA THR A 350 -3.14 -23.09 -10.68
C THR A 350 -4.49 -23.47 -11.29
N ASP A 351 -5.22 -22.47 -11.75
CA ASP A 351 -6.59 -22.64 -12.27
C ASP A 351 -6.64 -22.46 -13.79
N GLN A 352 -5.46 -22.25 -14.43
CA GLN A 352 -5.31 -21.91 -15.86
C GLN A 352 -6.16 -20.69 -16.26
N GLU A 353 -6.40 -19.80 -15.32
CA GLU A 353 -7.22 -18.62 -15.50
C GLU A 353 -6.38 -17.45 -16.03
N TYR A 354 -6.70 -16.97 -17.24
CA TYR A 354 -6.20 -15.72 -17.77
C TYR A 354 -7.34 -14.71 -17.85
N ARG A 355 -7.15 -13.54 -17.25
CA ARG A 355 -8.09 -12.44 -17.35
C ARG A 355 -7.37 -11.15 -17.69
N GLU A 356 -8.03 -10.31 -18.47
CA GLU A 356 -7.52 -8.99 -18.83
C GLU A 356 -8.63 -7.94 -18.92
N VAL A 357 -8.25 -6.70 -18.69
CA VAL A 357 -9.05 -5.52 -19.04
C VAL A 357 -8.18 -4.56 -19.84
N LYS A 358 -8.65 -4.19 -21.03
CA LYS A 358 -7.85 -3.39 -21.99
C LYS A 358 -7.62 -1.95 -21.52
N LYS A 359 -8.55 -1.39 -20.77
CA LYS A 359 -8.44 -0.05 -20.21
C LYS A 359 -8.98 -0.06 -18.79
N SER A 360 -8.19 0.43 -17.85
CA SER A 360 -8.56 0.56 -16.45
C SER A 360 -8.89 2.01 -16.10
N TYR A 361 -9.89 2.18 -15.23
CA TYR A 361 -10.39 3.46 -14.76
C TYR A 361 -10.54 3.37 -13.25
N LEU A 362 -9.44 3.51 -12.53
CA LEU A 362 -9.40 3.39 -11.09
C LEU A 362 -9.04 4.73 -10.46
N SER A 363 -9.95 5.26 -9.67
CA SER A 363 -9.67 6.40 -8.81
C SER A 363 -9.20 5.92 -7.44
N ILE A 364 -8.47 6.78 -6.72
CA ILE A 364 -8.01 6.51 -5.37
C ILE A 364 -8.24 7.76 -4.53
N LEU A 365 -8.87 7.59 -3.38
CA LEU A 365 -8.99 8.63 -2.37
C LEU A 365 -8.56 8.06 -1.03
N ILE A 366 -7.43 8.55 -0.53
CA ILE A 366 -6.82 8.05 0.70
C ILE A 366 -6.60 9.23 1.64
N SER A 367 -6.72 8.98 2.94
CA SER A 367 -6.17 9.89 3.94
C SER A 367 -5.27 9.16 4.92
N GLY A 368 -4.28 9.88 5.46
CA GLY A 368 -3.35 9.31 6.42
C GLY A 368 -2.53 10.36 7.15
N THR A 369 -1.72 9.90 8.08
CA THR A 369 -0.74 10.73 8.78
C THR A 369 0.56 10.83 7.97
N PRO A 370 1.43 11.82 8.23
CA PRO A 370 2.73 11.91 7.58
C PRO A 370 3.57 10.63 7.68
N ALA A 371 3.48 9.92 8.81
CA ALA A 371 4.19 8.66 9.02
C ALA A 371 3.69 7.52 8.12
N GLN A 372 2.43 7.58 7.66
CA GLN A 372 1.83 6.56 6.79
C GLN A 372 2.15 6.76 5.31
N VAL A 373 2.74 7.91 4.92
CA VAL A 373 3.10 8.18 3.52
C VAL A 373 4.25 7.28 3.06
N LYS A 374 5.33 7.22 3.84
CA LYS A 374 6.55 6.49 3.49
C LYS A 374 6.36 4.98 3.31
N PRO A 375 5.58 4.28 4.15
CA PRO A 375 5.27 2.86 3.92
C PRO A 375 4.54 2.59 2.61
N LEU A 376 3.66 3.50 2.19
CA LEU A 376 2.93 3.39 0.91
C LEU A 376 3.78 3.81 -0.28
N ILE A 377 4.56 4.88 -0.14
CA ILE A 377 5.39 5.47 -1.19
C ILE A 377 6.82 5.64 -0.64
N PRO A 378 7.66 4.61 -0.76
CA PRO A 378 8.98 4.58 -0.12
C PRO A 378 9.94 5.67 -0.60
N SER A 379 9.81 6.15 -1.83
CA SER A 379 10.65 7.22 -2.38
C SER A 379 9.88 8.08 -3.38
N ALA A 380 10.34 9.31 -3.58
CA ALA A 380 9.82 10.20 -4.60
C ALA A 380 10.06 9.70 -6.04
N GLU A 381 11.06 8.86 -6.24
CA GLU A 381 11.35 8.21 -7.52
C GLU A 381 10.38 7.07 -7.84
N ASN A 382 9.61 6.62 -6.84
CA ASN A 382 8.53 5.69 -7.10
C ASN A 382 7.47 6.36 -7.98
N GLY A 383 7.25 5.82 -9.16
CA GLY A 383 6.29 6.40 -10.12
C GLY A 383 4.85 6.55 -9.59
N LEU A 384 4.52 5.99 -8.43
CA LEU A 384 3.24 6.25 -7.75
C LEU A 384 3.19 7.67 -7.19
N PHE A 385 4.32 8.20 -6.68
CA PHE A 385 4.39 9.56 -6.15
C PHE A 385 3.95 10.61 -7.18
N SER A 386 4.46 10.52 -8.40
CA SER A 386 4.18 11.48 -9.48
C SER A 386 2.75 11.40 -10.05
N ARG A 387 1.98 10.39 -9.65
CA ARG A 387 0.61 10.13 -10.12
C ARG A 387 -0.46 10.48 -9.09
N GLN A 388 -0.05 10.92 -7.89
CA GLN A 388 -0.98 11.29 -6.82
C GLN A 388 -1.03 12.79 -6.61
N ILE A 389 -2.21 13.29 -6.32
CA ILE A 389 -2.42 14.65 -5.82
C ILE A 389 -2.26 14.57 -4.30
N PHE A 390 -1.17 15.14 -3.78
CA PHE A 390 -0.97 15.28 -2.34
C PHE A 390 -1.56 16.59 -1.86
N TYR A 391 -2.38 16.50 -0.83
CA TYR A 391 -2.85 17.66 -0.11
C TYR A 391 -2.46 17.53 1.37
N TYR A 392 -1.66 18.47 1.85
CA TYR A 392 -1.27 18.51 3.25
C TYR A 392 -2.22 19.43 4.04
N MET A 393 -2.89 18.85 5.04
CA MET A 393 -3.78 19.56 5.94
C MET A 393 -3.02 19.88 7.23
N PRO A 394 -2.85 21.16 7.60
CA PRO A 394 -2.11 21.53 8.81
C PRO A 394 -2.84 21.11 10.08
N ALA A 395 -2.11 21.03 11.19
CA ALA A 395 -2.71 20.80 12.51
C ALA A 395 -3.65 21.95 12.87
N ILE A 396 -4.74 21.62 13.57
CA ILE A 396 -5.64 22.60 14.15
C ILE A 396 -5.12 22.93 15.54
N HIS A 397 -4.77 24.19 15.78
CA HIS A 397 -4.25 24.67 17.07
C HIS A 397 -5.33 25.35 17.93
N GLU A 398 -6.46 25.69 17.34
CA GLU A 398 -7.55 26.37 18.01
C GLU A 398 -8.68 25.39 18.33
N TRP A 399 -9.24 25.54 19.54
CA TRP A 399 -10.42 24.78 19.91
C TRP A 399 -11.61 25.20 19.06
N GLN A 400 -12.35 24.22 18.53
CA GLN A 400 -13.56 24.44 17.75
C GLN A 400 -14.76 23.91 18.51
N ASP A 401 -15.79 24.76 18.69
CA ASP A 401 -17.06 24.35 19.27
C ASP A 401 -17.81 23.40 18.33
N GLN A 402 -17.86 22.14 18.69
CA GLN A 402 -18.57 21.10 17.94
C GLN A 402 -20.08 21.07 18.23
N PHE A 403 -20.53 21.79 19.26
CA PHE A 403 -21.93 21.81 19.72
C PHE A 403 -22.66 23.13 19.39
N GLY A 404 -21.98 24.05 18.74
CA GLY A 404 -22.51 25.36 18.36
C GLY A 404 -23.56 25.33 17.26
N THR A 405 -23.88 26.54 16.75
CA THR A 405 -24.93 26.78 15.75
C THR A 405 -24.74 26.08 14.39
N HIS A 406 -23.59 25.46 14.16
CA HIS A 406 -23.28 24.72 12.93
C HIS A 406 -23.47 23.20 13.06
N ASN A 407 -24.33 22.76 13.98
CA ASN A 407 -24.62 21.33 14.19
C ASN A 407 -25.53 20.82 13.05
N THR A 408 -24.94 20.70 11.85
CA THR A 408 -25.61 20.13 10.69
C THR A 408 -25.35 18.62 10.69
N ASP A 409 -26.40 17.83 10.50
CA ASP A 409 -26.29 16.39 10.28
C ASP A 409 -25.64 16.15 8.90
N MET A 410 -24.30 16.10 8.89
CA MET A 410 -23.50 15.92 7.67
C MET A 410 -23.76 14.60 7.00
N GLU A 411 -24.01 13.53 7.76
CA GLU A 411 -24.28 12.20 7.22
C GLU A 411 -25.57 12.22 6.40
N LYS A 412 -26.66 12.72 6.99
CA LYS A 412 -27.94 12.85 6.29
C LYS A 412 -27.84 13.73 5.05
N LEU A 413 -27.10 14.83 5.16
CA LEU A 413 -26.93 15.78 4.08
C LEU A 413 -26.18 15.19 2.89
N PHE A 414 -25.00 14.57 3.14
CA PHE A 414 -24.20 13.99 2.09
C PHE A 414 -24.85 12.75 1.48
N THR A 415 -25.63 12.00 2.26
CA THR A 415 -26.48 10.91 1.73
C THR A 415 -27.52 11.46 0.75
N ALA A 416 -28.21 12.53 1.11
CA ALA A 416 -29.20 13.15 0.22
C ALA A 416 -28.56 13.70 -1.07
N MET A 417 -27.36 14.30 -0.97
CA MET A 417 -26.58 14.72 -2.13
C MET A 417 -26.16 13.53 -3.01
N GLY A 418 -25.81 12.40 -2.40
CA GLY A 418 -25.46 11.17 -3.11
C GLY A 418 -26.61 10.59 -3.91
N GLU A 419 -27.84 10.58 -3.35
CA GLU A 419 -29.04 10.16 -4.07
C GLU A 419 -29.36 11.11 -5.23
N GLU A 420 -29.19 12.42 -5.04
CA GLU A 420 -29.36 13.40 -6.12
C GLU A 420 -28.30 13.20 -7.21
N TRP A 421 -27.04 13.04 -6.83
CA TRP A 421 -25.95 12.76 -7.77
C TRP A 421 -26.21 11.52 -8.60
N LYS A 422 -26.65 10.42 -7.98
CA LYS A 422 -27.01 9.19 -8.69
C LYS A 422 -28.06 9.45 -9.77
N ARG A 423 -29.13 10.20 -9.46
CA ARG A 423 -30.17 10.56 -10.44
C ARG A 423 -29.62 11.39 -11.61
N GLN A 424 -28.76 12.38 -11.30
CA GLN A 424 -28.11 13.20 -12.31
C GLN A 424 -27.13 12.38 -13.17
N LEU A 425 -26.36 11.48 -12.55
CA LEU A 425 -25.42 10.60 -13.24
C LEU A 425 -26.12 9.70 -14.25
N ASP A 426 -27.27 9.13 -13.90
CA ASP A 426 -28.07 8.29 -14.80
C ASP A 426 -28.53 9.09 -16.04
N ALA A 427 -28.94 10.33 -15.85
CA ALA A 427 -29.29 11.25 -16.96
C ALA A 427 -28.07 11.63 -17.80
N LEU A 428 -26.93 11.93 -17.17
CA LEU A 428 -25.66 12.25 -17.85
C LEU A 428 -25.14 11.06 -18.68
N LYS A 429 -25.23 9.85 -18.16
CA LYS A 429 -24.81 8.64 -18.89
C LYS A 429 -25.66 8.38 -20.14
N GLN A 430 -26.95 8.75 -20.14
CA GLN A 430 -27.80 8.69 -21.31
C GLN A 430 -27.39 9.69 -22.40
N GLY A 431 -26.77 10.82 -22.03
CA GLY A 431 -26.26 11.84 -22.96
C GLY A 431 -25.00 11.40 -23.72
N GLY A 432 -24.40 10.26 -23.36
CA GLY A 432 -23.28 9.66 -24.06
C GLY A 432 -21.94 10.15 -23.58
N LEU A 433 -21.03 10.49 -24.52
CA LEU A 433 -19.65 10.83 -24.26
C LEU A 433 -19.41 12.34 -24.27
N TYR A 434 -18.92 12.86 -23.18
CA TYR A 434 -18.51 14.25 -23.04
C TYR A 434 -17.00 14.37 -23.30
N THR A 435 -16.61 15.22 -24.25
CA THR A 435 -15.18 15.49 -24.53
C THR A 435 -14.88 16.94 -24.18
N LEU A 436 -13.98 17.13 -23.24
CA LEU A 436 -13.47 18.45 -22.92
C LEU A 436 -12.39 18.84 -23.97
N THR A 437 -12.60 19.97 -24.64
CA THR A 437 -11.59 20.59 -25.49
C THR A 437 -11.01 21.77 -24.74
N VAL A 438 -9.73 21.67 -24.39
CA VAL A 438 -9.02 22.76 -23.73
C VAL A 438 -8.44 23.66 -24.80
N SER A 439 -8.94 24.89 -24.92
CA SER A 439 -8.31 25.94 -25.69
C SER A 439 -7.45 26.76 -24.74
N TYR A 440 -6.14 26.71 -24.88
CA TYR A 440 -5.25 27.64 -24.21
C TYR A 440 -5.32 28.97 -24.95
N THR A 441 -6.19 29.85 -24.50
CA THR A 441 -6.07 31.28 -24.81
C THR A 441 -5.20 31.89 -23.70
N HIS A 442 -4.03 32.34 -24.07
CA HIS A 442 -3.14 33.11 -23.21
C HIS A 442 -3.71 34.50 -22.93
#